data_70c7e99ad1c5d50c48db1191f7ba3915
#
_entry.id   70c7e99ad1c5d50c48db1191f7ba3915
#
_cell.length_a   1.000
_cell.length_b   1.000
_cell.length_c   1.000
_cell.angle_alpha   90.00
_cell.angle_beta   90.00
_cell.angle_gamma   90.00
#
_symmetry.space_group_name_H-M   'P 1'
#
loop_
_entity.id
_entity.type
_entity.pdbx_description
1 polymer ?
#
loop_
_entity_poly.entity_id
_entity_poly.type
_entity_poly.pdbx_seq_one_letter_code
_entity_poly.pdbx_strand_id
1 'polypeptide(L)'
;MPAMQIARAKLIPMNGDQVETDESQHIDVQFNPATLRVTLSNTLKADNKGGSGGSGAAAQYIDKSESTLAVELVFDTSIAAKLGSDSREDRETVSANTDVRTLTKRIAEAFMKPQDAESKKPKAPKRCRFQWGSFQFTGMLSSYSETLDFFAPEGIPLRATLALTFKEDRYQFALDPSVQAAERPMPAFAPGGEGQNAASAAQAAGQNPRDWRGVADLNALDNPRFTALGTLLIPLGGR
;
A
#
# COMPACT_ATOMS: atom_id res chain seq x y z
N MET A 1 18.65 -14.80 -7.01
CA MET A 1 18.06 -13.50 -6.67
C MET A 1 17.02 -13.76 -5.61
N PRO A 2 17.04 -13.10 -4.43
CA PRO A 2 15.92 -13.20 -3.52
C PRO A 2 14.67 -12.68 -4.25
N ALA A 3 13.60 -13.45 -4.22
CA ALA A 3 12.32 -13.04 -4.79
C ALA A 3 11.91 -11.73 -4.11
N MET A 4 11.63 -10.70 -4.91
CA MET A 4 11.20 -9.40 -4.40
C MET A 4 9.83 -9.61 -3.75
N GLN A 5 9.77 -9.61 -2.43
CA GLN A 5 8.51 -9.74 -1.71
C GLN A 5 7.74 -8.43 -1.85
N ILE A 6 6.56 -8.52 -2.47
CA ILE A 6 5.65 -7.37 -2.59
C ILE A 6 4.99 -7.18 -1.21
N ALA A 7 5.22 -6.02 -0.60
CA ALA A 7 4.53 -5.66 0.64
C ALA A 7 3.01 -5.65 0.39
N ARG A 8 2.26 -6.32 1.27
CA ARG A 8 0.79 -6.29 1.24
C ARG A 8 0.24 -5.34 2.29
N ALA A 9 -0.88 -4.74 1.97
CA ALA A 9 -1.59 -3.90 2.92
C ALA A 9 -2.27 -4.75 3.99
N LYS A 10 -2.34 -4.22 5.22
CA LYS A 10 -2.94 -4.85 6.39
C LYS A 10 -3.83 -3.86 7.13
N LEU A 11 -4.91 -4.36 7.70
CA LEU A 11 -5.77 -3.67 8.65
C LEU A 11 -5.49 -4.27 10.04
N ILE A 12 -4.94 -3.46 10.92
CA ILE A 12 -4.48 -3.91 12.24
C ILE A 12 -5.36 -3.26 13.30
N PRO A 13 -6.09 -4.04 14.12
CA PRO A 13 -6.84 -3.49 15.23
C PRO A 13 -5.94 -2.80 16.24
N MET A 14 -6.47 -1.80 16.94
CA MET A 14 -5.75 -1.09 17.99
C MET A 14 -6.48 -1.22 19.32
N ASN A 15 -5.69 -1.41 20.38
CA ASN A 15 -6.13 -1.38 21.77
C ASN A 15 -5.71 -0.05 22.39
N GLY A 16 -6.61 0.95 22.34
CA GLY A 16 -6.25 2.33 22.66
C GLY A 16 -5.28 2.91 21.63
N ASP A 17 -4.10 3.32 22.07
CA ASP A 17 -3.03 3.85 21.21
C ASP A 17 -1.99 2.77 20.81
N GLN A 18 -2.14 1.54 21.31
CA GLN A 18 -1.23 0.45 20.98
C GLN A 18 -1.79 -0.43 19.87
N VAL A 19 -0.92 -0.87 19.00
CA VAL A 19 -1.24 -1.81 17.94
C VAL A 19 -1.43 -3.20 18.54
N GLU A 20 -2.43 -3.94 18.04
CA GLU A 20 -2.60 -5.34 18.40
C GLU A 20 -1.36 -6.14 17.96
N THR A 21 -0.77 -6.85 18.92
CA THR A 21 0.45 -7.65 18.68
C THR A 21 0.15 -9.05 18.19
N ASP A 22 -1.08 -9.54 18.43
CA ASP A 22 -1.53 -10.83 17.93
C ASP A 22 -1.78 -10.75 16.42
N GLU A 23 -0.87 -11.31 15.64
CA GLU A 23 -0.97 -11.32 14.18
C GLU A 23 -2.22 -12.05 13.66
N SER A 24 -2.84 -12.93 14.45
CA SER A 24 -4.08 -13.61 14.06
C SER A 24 -5.28 -12.66 13.98
N GLN A 25 -5.21 -11.53 14.67
CA GLN A 25 -6.21 -10.48 14.64
C GLN A 25 -6.02 -9.50 13.46
N HIS A 26 -4.86 -9.55 12.80
CA HIS A 26 -4.61 -8.72 11.64
C HIS A 26 -5.40 -9.21 10.45
N ILE A 27 -5.96 -8.28 9.68
CA ILE A 27 -6.71 -8.60 8.47
C ILE A 27 -5.83 -8.24 7.28
N ASP A 28 -5.33 -9.26 6.59
CA ASP A 28 -4.57 -9.09 5.37
C ASP A 28 -5.49 -8.73 4.20
N VAL A 29 -5.07 -7.78 3.38
CA VAL A 29 -5.77 -7.42 2.16
C VAL A 29 -5.39 -8.40 1.05
N GLN A 30 -6.38 -8.92 0.33
CA GLN A 30 -6.11 -9.88 -0.75
C GLN A 30 -5.37 -9.24 -1.92
N PHE A 31 -5.79 -8.06 -2.35
CA PHE A 31 -5.12 -7.26 -3.38
C PHE A 31 -4.75 -5.88 -2.81
N ASN A 32 -3.53 -5.44 -3.07
CA ASN A 32 -3.13 -4.09 -2.67
C ASN A 32 -4.02 -3.05 -3.36
N PRO A 33 -4.41 -1.98 -2.66
CA PRO A 33 -5.22 -0.94 -3.26
C PRO A 33 -4.48 -0.28 -4.43
N ALA A 34 -5.21 0.07 -5.48
CA ALA A 34 -4.66 0.80 -6.62
C ALA A 34 -4.29 2.25 -6.23
N THR A 35 -5.06 2.84 -5.33
CA THR A 35 -4.88 4.22 -4.88
C THR A 35 -5.12 4.35 -3.38
N LEU A 36 -4.38 5.26 -2.75
CA LEU A 36 -4.61 5.76 -1.41
C LEU A 36 -4.86 7.26 -1.49
N ARG A 37 -6.00 7.73 -0.99
CA ARG A 37 -6.31 9.16 -0.93
C ARG A 37 -6.28 9.62 0.52
N VAL A 38 -5.29 10.42 0.84
CA VAL A 38 -5.20 11.09 2.15
C VAL A 38 -5.66 12.53 1.99
N THR A 39 -6.60 12.94 2.83
CA THR A 39 -7.10 14.31 2.88
C THR A 39 -6.83 14.86 4.28
N LEU A 40 -6.19 16.01 4.33
CA LEU A 40 -5.94 16.75 5.56
C LEU A 40 -6.78 18.01 5.53
N SER A 41 -7.54 18.26 6.56
CA SER A 41 -8.36 19.47 6.67
C SER A 41 -8.20 20.13 8.04
N ASN A 42 -8.16 21.46 8.04
CA ASN A 42 -8.13 22.27 9.23
C ASN A 42 -9.37 23.14 9.29
N THR A 43 -10.07 23.12 10.40
CA THR A 43 -11.12 24.09 10.70
C THR A 43 -10.44 25.31 11.32
N LEU A 44 -10.59 26.47 10.65
CA LEU A 44 -10.01 27.73 11.11
C LEU A 44 -11.07 28.53 11.89
N LYS A 45 -10.68 29.11 13.00
CA LYS A 45 -11.52 29.98 13.80
C LYS A 45 -10.88 31.37 13.89
N ALA A 46 -11.68 32.38 13.64
CA ALA A 46 -11.23 33.76 13.81
C ALA A 46 -11.31 34.17 15.30
N ASP A 47 -10.28 34.77 15.82
CA ASP A 47 -10.30 35.34 17.15
C ASP A 47 -11.05 36.66 17.10
N ASN A 48 -12.33 36.63 17.50
CA ASN A 48 -13.20 37.80 17.58
C ASN A 48 -13.01 38.60 18.89
N LYS A 49 -11.87 38.53 19.51
CA LYS A 49 -11.51 39.47 20.57
C LYS A 49 -11.22 40.85 19.98
N GLY A 50 -12.25 41.46 19.42
CA GLY A 50 -12.29 42.87 19.04
C GLY A 50 -12.24 43.76 20.25
N GLY A 51 -11.05 44.05 20.74
CA GLY A 51 -10.81 45.28 21.49
C GLY A 51 -10.95 46.46 20.54
N SER A 52 -11.83 47.41 20.91
CA SER A 52 -12.04 48.71 20.27
C SER A 52 -10.70 49.34 19.86
N GLY A 53 -10.46 49.54 18.55
CA GLY A 53 -9.46 50.48 18.03
C GLY A 53 -8.16 49.92 17.49
N GLY A 54 -8.19 48.99 16.54
CA GLY A 54 -6.99 48.61 15.80
C GLY A 54 -7.34 47.89 14.48
N SER A 55 -6.91 48.46 13.36
CA SER A 55 -6.97 47.89 12.01
C SER A 55 -5.99 46.71 11.88
N GLY A 56 -6.13 45.69 12.72
CA GLY A 56 -5.36 44.44 12.63
C GLY A 56 -6.22 43.34 12.03
N ALA A 57 -5.72 42.64 11.00
CA ALA A 57 -6.35 41.44 10.47
C ALA A 57 -6.60 40.45 11.61
N ALA A 58 -7.85 39.98 11.76
CA ALA A 58 -8.20 39.01 12.79
C ALA A 58 -7.29 37.81 12.66
N ALA A 59 -6.57 37.45 13.72
CA ALA A 59 -5.72 36.29 13.75
C ALA A 59 -6.59 35.05 13.61
N GLN A 60 -6.29 34.22 12.59
CA GLN A 60 -6.92 32.92 12.40
C GLN A 60 -6.08 31.85 13.09
N TYR A 61 -6.71 30.99 13.84
CA TYR A 61 -6.06 29.82 14.43
C TYR A 61 -6.76 28.52 14.06
N ILE A 62 -6.03 27.41 14.12
CA ILE A 62 -6.58 26.09 13.85
C ILE A 62 -7.39 25.65 15.07
N ASP A 63 -8.69 25.50 14.90
CA ASP A 63 -9.59 24.98 15.94
C ASP A 63 -9.56 23.45 15.98
N LYS A 64 -9.61 22.83 14.81
CA LYS A 64 -9.59 21.38 14.66
C LYS A 64 -8.81 20.97 13.43
N SER A 65 -8.00 19.91 13.56
CA SER A 65 -7.38 19.22 12.45
C SER A 65 -8.03 17.85 12.26
N GLU A 66 -8.30 17.47 11.03
CA GLU A 66 -8.85 16.17 10.68
C GLU A 66 -8.02 15.54 9.54
N SER A 67 -7.70 14.27 9.69
CA SER A 67 -7.07 13.46 8.65
C SER A 67 -8.03 12.37 8.20
N THR A 68 -8.17 12.19 6.90
CA THR A 68 -9.03 11.17 6.31
C THR A 68 -8.23 10.34 5.32
N LEU A 69 -8.34 9.00 5.43
CA LEU A 69 -7.83 8.06 4.43
C LEU A 69 -9.02 7.40 3.74
N ALA A 70 -9.12 7.53 2.43
CA ALA A 70 -10.04 6.77 1.59
C ALA A 70 -9.26 5.73 0.80
N VAL A 71 -9.72 4.47 0.84
CA VAL A 71 -9.10 3.33 0.20
C VAL A 71 -10.16 2.40 -0.35
N GLU A 72 -9.87 1.81 -1.51
CA GLU A 72 -10.70 0.79 -2.13
C GLU A 72 -9.96 -0.55 -2.09
N LEU A 73 -10.61 -1.59 -1.56
CA LEU A 73 -10.06 -2.94 -1.41
C LEU A 73 -10.91 -3.92 -2.21
N VAL A 74 -10.25 -4.81 -2.94
CA VAL A 74 -10.93 -5.85 -3.71
C VAL A 74 -10.68 -7.21 -3.08
N PHE A 75 -11.73 -8.01 -3.00
CA PHE A 75 -11.71 -9.41 -2.58
C PHE A 75 -12.36 -10.27 -3.67
N ASP A 76 -11.73 -11.39 -3.99
CA ASP A 76 -12.19 -12.30 -5.04
C ASP A 76 -11.95 -13.74 -4.62
N THR A 77 -13.02 -14.52 -4.52
CA THR A 77 -13.01 -15.93 -4.16
C THR A 77 -13.32 -16.85 -5.36
N SER A 78 -13.38 -16.31 -6.58
CA SER A 78 -13.58 -17.12 -7.79
C SER A 78 -12.43 -18.10 -8.03
N ILE A 79 -11.24 -17.78 -7.50
CA ILE A 79 -10.04 -18.61 -7.57
C ILE A 79 -9.52 -18.81 -6.15
N ALA A 80 -9.06 -20.03 -5.84
CA ALA A 80 -8.41 -20.29 -4.56
C ALA A 80 -7.19 -19.40 -4.38
N ALA A 81 -7.12 -18.68 -3.28
CA ALA A 81 -6.05 -17.73 -2.99
C ALA A 81 -5.52 -17.92 -1.57
N LYS A 82 -4.22 -17.67 -1.39
CA LYS A 82 -3.63 -17.54 -0.06
C LYS A 82 -3.62 -16.05 0.33
N LEU A 83 -4.21 -15.73 1.46
CA LEU A 83 -4.16 -14.39 2.01
C LEU A 83 -2.80 -14.17 2.70
N GLY A 84 -2.18 -13.03 2.46
CA GLY A 84 -0.96 -12.61 3.13
C GLY A 84 0.33 -12.67 2.30
N SER A 85 1.41 -12.02 2.79
CA SER A 85 2.66 -11.78 2.04
C SER A 85 3.86 -12.66 2.41
N ASP A 86 3.84 -13.39 3.54
CA ASP A 86 4.98 -14.17 3.99
C ASP A 86 4.83 -15.67 3.73
N SER A 87 5.94 -16.36 3.65
CA SER A 87 6.08 -17.79 3.37
C SER A 87 5.69 -18.72 4.53
N ARG A 88 4.89 -18.26 5.49
CA ARG A 88 4.42 -19.11 6.59
C ARG A 88 3.35 -20.08 6.10
N GLU A 89 3.49 -21.36 6.47
CA GLU A 89 2.59 -22.44 6.04
C GLU A 89 1.18 -22.35 6.63
N ASP A 90 0.97 -21.59 7.71
CA ASP A 90 -0.29 -21.52 8.50
C ASP A 90 -1.29 -20.48 8.00
N ARG A 91 -1.26 -20.10 6.73
CA ARG A 91 -2.11 -19.05 6.22
C ARG A 91 -3.48 -19.52 5.83
N GLU A 92 -4.45 -18.67 6.14
CA GLU A 92 -5.83 -18.85 5.72
C GLU A 92 -5.90 -18.99 4.19
N THR A 93 -6.16 -20.22 3.75
CA THR A 93 -6.41 -20.53 2.34
C THR A 93 -7.88 -20.29 2.08
N VAL A 94 -8.19 -19.34 1.22
CA VAL A 94 -9.55 -19.14 0.74
C VAL A 94 -9.82 -20.17 -0.35
N SER A 95 -10.79 -21.04 -0.09
CA SER A 95 -11.23 -22.02 -1.10
C SER A 95 -11.93 -21.29 -2.25
N ALA A 96 -11.73 -21.78 -3.48
CA ALA A 96 -12.47 -21.26 -4.63
C ALA A 96 -13.98 -21.39 -4.44
N ASN A 97 -14.74 -20.47 -5.03
CA ASN A 97 -16.20 -20.42 -5.00
C ASN A 97 -16.82 -20.31 -3.58
N THR A 98 -16.07 -19.79 -2.62
CA THR A 98 -16.59 -19.46 -1.30
C THR A 98 -17.27 -18.09 -1.35
N ASP A 99 -18.31 -17.88 -0.56
CA ASP A 99 -18.95 -16.58 -0.41
C ASP A 99 -17.95 -15.53 0.08
N VAL A 100 -17.70 -14.50 -0.74
CA VAL A 100 -16.72 -13.46 -0.46
C VAL A 100 -17.02 -12.68 0.83
N ARG A 101 -18.30 -12.67 1.27
CA ARG A 101 -18.70 -12.01 2.51
C ARG A 101 -18.08 -12.64 3.76
N THR A 102 -17.58 -13.87 3.67
CA THR A 102 -16.81 -14.48 4.77
C THR A 102 -15.54 -13.68 5.08
N LEU A 103 -14.92 -13.08 4.07
CA LEU A 103 -13.73 -12.23 4.22
C LEU A 103 -14.09 -10.80 4.61
N THR A 104 -15.04 -10.19 3.92
CA THR A 104 -15.41 -8.78 4.12
C THR A 104 -16.11 -8.54 5.45
N LYS A 105 -16.88 -9.53 5.94
CA LYS A 105 -17.54 -9.50 7.26
C LYS A 105 -16.55 -9.28 8.40
N ARG A 106 -15.35 -9.84 8.32
CA ARG A 106 -14.30 -9.66 9.35
C ARG A 106 -13.94 -8.19 9.53
N ILE A 107 -13.85 -7.43 8.43
CA ILE A 107 -13.55 -5.99 8.47
C ILE A 107 -14.70 -5.23 9.12
N ALA A 108 -15.93 -5.51 8.70
CA ALA A 108 -17.12 -4.87 9.27
C ALA A 108 -17.28 -5.17 10.78
N GLU A 109 -17.07 -6.41 11.18
CA GLU A 109 -17.18 -6.83 12.60
C GLU A 109 -16.06 -6.25 13.46
N ALA A 110 -14.83 -6.18 12.93
CA ALA A 110 -13.71 -5.65 13.70
C ALA A 110 -13.79 -4.13 13.91
N PHE A 111 -14.27 -3.37 12.90
CA PHE A 111 -14.08 -1.92 12.88
C PHE A 111 -15.38 -1.09 12.83
N MET A 112 -16.53 -1.69 12.50
CA MET A 112 -17.81 -0.97 12.47
C MET A 112 -18.69 -1.24 13.71
N LYS A 113 -18.53 -2.39 14.36
CA LYS A 113 -19.30 -2.70 15.56
C LYS A 113 -18.72 -1.96 16.77
N PRO A 114 -19.57 -1.34 17.60
CA PRO A 114 -19.14 -0.81 18.90
C PRO A 114 -18.68 -1.96 19.78
N GLN A 115 -17.60 -1.75 20.53
CA GLN A 115 -17.08 -2.76 21.45
C GLN A 115 -17.96 -2.85 22.70
N ASP A 116 -18.34 -4.07 23.07
CA ASP A 116 -19.12 -4.49 24.23
C ASP A 116 -20.49 -3.83 24.44
N ALA A 117 -21.52 -4.62 24.21
CA ALA A 117 -22.90 -4.26 24.45
C ALA A 117 -23.29 -4.15 25.96
N GLU A 118 -22.39 -4.52 26.87
CA GLU A 118 -22.73 -4.64 28.30
C GLU A 118 -22.67 -3.33 29.12
N SER A 119 -22.06 -2.28 28.58
CA SER A 119 -22.01 -0.99 29.27
C SER A 119 -23.00 0.01 28.69
N LYS A 120 -23.79 0.67 29.57
CA LYS A 120 -24.76 1.70 29.18
C LYS A 120 -24.13 2.99 28.58
N LYS A 121 -22.82 3.01 28.33
CA LYS A 121 -22.12 4.14 27.70
C LYS A 121 -21.90 3.86 26.21
N PRO A 122 -22.12 4.82 25.32
CA PRO A 122 -21.79 4.66 23.91
C PRO A 122 -20.29 4.38 23.77
N LYS A 123 -19.95 3.27 23.13
CA LYS A 123 -18.55 2.88 22.89
C LYS A 123 -18.19 3.17 21.45
N ALA A 124 -17.00 3.72 21.28
CA ALA A 124 -16.43 3.93 19.97
C ALA A 124 -16.05 2.59 19.32
N PRO A 125 -16.12 2.46 17.98
CA PRO A 125 -15.53 1.34 17.27
C PRO A 125 -14.02 1.23 17.54
N LYS A 126 -13.44 0.04 17.34
CA LYS A 126 -11.98 -0.11 17.41
C LYS A 126 -11.31 0.82 16.40
N ARG A 127 -10.24 1.47 16.84
CA ARG A 127 -9.34 2.14 15.93
C ARG A 127 -8.61 1.10 15.08
N CYS A 128 -8.30 1.47 13.86
CA CYS A 128 -7.60 0.65 12.90
C CYS A 128 -6.31 1.35 12.47
N ARG A 129 -5.22 0.60 12.39
CA ARG A 129 -4.04 1.02 11.65
C ARG A 129 -4.05 0.36 10.29
N PHE A 130 -4.20 1.15 9.25
CA PHE A 130 -3.93 0.72 7.89
C PHE A 130 -2.42 0.83 7.65
N GLN A 131 -1.77 -0.27 7.27
CA GLN A 131 -0.35 -0.32 7.01
C GLN A 131 -0.07 -0.96 5.64
N TRP A 132 0.75 -0.29 4.83
CA TRP A 132 1.23 -0.82 3.56
C TRP A 132 2.68 -0.39 3.31
N GLY A 133 3.62 -1.30 3.55
CA GLY A 133 5.04 -0.96 3.55
C GLY A 133 5.35 0.13 4.57
N SER A 134 5.92 1.24 4.12
CA SER A 134 6.21 2.43 4.95
C SER A 134 5.00 3.31 5.23
N PHE A 135 3.90 3.13 4.48
CA PHE A 135 2.71 3.94 4.68
C PHE A 135 1.92 3.40 5.87
N GLN A 136 1.60 4.29 6.81
CA GLN A 136 0.78 3.98 7.97
C GLN A 136 -0.27 5.09 8.17
N PHE A 137 -1.49 4.70 8.44
CA PHE A 137 -2.58 5.60 8.82
C PHE A 137 -3.36 4.98 9.96
N THR A 138 -3.55 5.71 11.04
CA THR A 138 -4.33 5.26 12.20
C THR A 138 -5.59 6.08 12.32
N GLY A 139 -6.76 5.44 12.40
CA GLY A 139 -8.03 6.13 12.54
C GLY A 139 -9.17 5.18 12.83
N MET A 140 -10.36 5.72 13.00
CA MET A 140 -11.59 4.95 13.08
C MET A 140 -12.22 4.80 11.70
N LEU A 141 -12.76 3.62 11.40
CA LEU A 141 -13.53 3.40 10.18
C LEU A 141 -14.86 4.16 10.30
N SER A 142 -14.98 5.24 9.50
CA SER A 142 -16.15 6.12 9.50
C SER A 142 -17.19 5.75 8.45
N SER A 143 -16.74 5.10 7.36
CA SER A 143 -17.63 4.62 6.30
C SER A 143 -17.14 3.29 5.76
N TYR A 144 -18.09 2.40 5.54
CA TYR A 144 -17.91 1.10 4.91
C TYR A 144 -18.99 0.95 3.85
N SER A 145 -18.60 0.75 2.61
CA SER A 145 -19.50 0.46 1.50
C SER A 145 -18.99 -0.76 0.77
N GLU A 146 -19.86 -1.72 0.52
CA GLU A 146 -19.54 -2.98 -0.15
C GLU A 146 -20.36 -3.09 -1.44
N THR A 147 -19.69 -3.36 -2.53
CA THR A 147 -20.28 -3.65 -3.83
C THR A 147 -19.97 -5.08 -4.21
N LEU A 148 -20.99 -5.87 -4.47
CA LEU A 148 -20.86 -7.27 -4.91
C LEU A 148 -21.15 -7.31 -6.41
N ASP A 149 -20.19 -7.69 -7.23
CA ASP A 149 -20.26 -7.53 -8.69
C ASP A 149 -20.06 -8.83 -9.51
N PHE A 150 -19.69 -9.93 -8.87
CA PHE A 150 -19.54 -11.22 -9.51
C PHE A 150 -20.20 -12.33 -8.67
N PHE A 151 -21.04 -13.15 -9.32
CA PHE A 151 -21.86 -14.16 -8.64
C PHE A 151 -21.70 -15.52 -9.30
N ALA A 152 -21.70 -16.59 -8.50
CA ALA A 152 -21.91 -17.94 -8.98
C ALA A 152 -23.35 -18.13 -9.51
N PRO A 153 -23.61 -19.15 -10.33
CA PRO A 153 -24.95 -19.44 -10.82
C PRO A 153 -26.00 -19.62 -9.72
N GLU A 154 -25.59 -20.06 -8.54
CA GLU A 154 -26.42 -20.23 -7.35
C GLU A 154 -26.72 -18.92 -6.62
N GLY A 155 -26.20 -17.78 -7.10
CA GLY A 155 -26.38 -16.47 -6.49
C GLY A 155 -25.40 -16.17 -5.35
N ILE A 156 -24.35 -16.98 -5.18
CA ILE A 156 -23.30 -16.75 -4.17
C ILE A 156 -22.36 -15.66 -4.70
N PRO A 157 -22.14 -14.54 -3.95
CA PRO A 157 -21.23 -13.51 -4.37
C PRO A 157 -19.77 -13.99 -4.24
N LEU A 158 -19.00 -13.85 -5.30
CA LEU A 158 -17.60 -14.29 -5.39
C LEU A 158 -16.62 -13.12 -5.41
N ARG A 159 -17.07 -11.91 -5.75
CA ARG A 159 -16.22 -10.71 -5.73
C ARG A 159 -16.91 -9.57 -5.01
N ALA A 160 -16.12 -8.87 -4.21
CA ALA A 160 -16.54 -7.68 -3.49
C ALA A 160 -15.51 -6.56 -3.63
N THR A 161 -16.00 -5.36 -3.83
CA THR A 161 -15.22 -4.12 -3.76
C THR A 161 -15.68 -3.34 -2.53
N LEU A 162 -14.74 -3.08 -1.62
CA LEU A 162 -14.97 -2.31 -0.40
C LEU A 162 -14.42 -0.91 -0.52
N ALA A 163 -15.28 0.11 -0.44
CA ALA A 163 -14.88 1.48 -0.26
C ALA A 163 -14.86 1.82 1.24
N LEU A 164 -13.67 2.05 1.78
CA LEU A 164 -13.44 2.31 3.20
C LEU A 164 -12.96 3.74 3.40
N THR A 165 -13.50 4.42 4.43
CA THR A 165 -13.02 5.74 4.84
C THR A 165 -12.66 5.71 6.31
N PHE A 166 -11.40 5.99 6.61
CA PHE A 166 -10.89 6.13 7.97
C PHE A 166 -10.76 7.61 8.30
N LYS A 167 -11.08 7.96 9.54
CA LYS A 167 -10.97 9.33 10.07
C LYS A 167 -10.18 9.36 11.37
N GLU A 168 -9.40 10.39 11.52
CA GLU A 168 -8.68 10.71 12.76
C GLU A 168 -8.73 12.20 13.03
N ASP A 169 -9.08 12.56 14.26
CA ASP A 169 -9.16 13.95 14.72
C ASP A 169 -7.77 14.54 15.07
N ARG A 170 -6.75 14.17 14.30
CA ARG A 170 -5.36 14.66 14.44
C ARG A 170 -4.74 14.77 13.05
N TYR A 171 -3.78 15.68 12.96
CA TYR A 171 -2.88 15.69 11.82
C TYR A 171 -2.02 14.42 11.82
N GLN A 172 -2.14 13.63 10.77
CA GLN A 172 -1.30 12.44 10.59
C GLN A 172 -0.53 12.53 9.28
N PHE A 173 0.75 12.69 9.41
CA PHE A 173 1.70 12.52 8.31
C PHE A 173 2.84 11.63 8.81
N ALA A 174 2.52 10.37 9.09
CA ALA A 174 3.51 9.43 9.59
C ALA A 174 4.09 8.62 8.43
N LEU A 175 5.37 8.82 8.18
CA LEU A 175 6.22 7.91 7.43
C LEU A 175 6.93 7.02 8.46
N ASP A 176 6.99 5.71 8.21
CA ASP A 176 7.90 4.87 8.95
C ASP A 176 9.33 5.10 8.42
N PRO A 177 10.21 5.77 9.17
CA PRO A 177 11.56 6.08 8.70
C PRO A 177 12.44 4.83 8.54
N SER A 178 12.02 3.68 9.07
CA SER A 178 12.77 2.42 8.97
C SER A 178 12.61 1.72 7.62
N VAL A 179 11.56 2.05 6.86
CA VAL A 179 11.31 1.46 5.54
C VAL A 179 11.77 2.41 4.46
N GLN A 180 13.00 2.24 4.03
CA GLN A 180 13.50 2.87 2.80
C GLN A 180 13.05 2.04 1.60
N ALA A 181 12.66 2.71 0.51
CA ALA A 181 12.50 2.02 -0.76
C ALA A 181 13.83 1.33 -1.08
N ALA A 182 13.78 0.03 -1.35
CA ALA A 182 14.97 -0.66 -1.83
C ALA A 182 15.51 0.15 -3.01
N GLU A 183 16.73 0.63 -2.90
CA GLU A 183 17.41 1.25 -4.03
C GLU A 183 17.34 0.25 -5.18
N ARG A 184 16.56 0.60 -6.19
CA ARG A 184 16.64 -0.13 -7.46
C ARG A 184 17.95 0.30 -8.06
N PRO A 185 18.93 -0.59 -8.10
CA PRO A 185 20.16 -0.24 -8.73
C PRO A 185 19.81 0.12 -10.18
N MET A 186 20.06 1.35 -10.57
CA MET A 186 19.86 1.79 -11.95
C MET A 186 20.84 1.03 -12.83
N PRO A 187 20.39 0.49 -13.98
CA PRO A 187 21.31 -0.11 -14.91
C PRO A 187 22.37 0.92 -15.30
N ALA A 188 23.62 0.51 -15.34
CA ALA A 188 24.68 1.36 -15.83
C ALA A 188 24.50 1.58 -17.34
N PHE A 189 24.98 2.71 -17.84
CA PHE A 189 24.97 3.02 -19.27
C PHE A 189 26.39 2.92 -19.81
N ALA A 190 26.54 2.30 -20.96
CA ALA A 190 27.79 2.29 -21.72
C ALA A 190 27.56 2.82 -23.12
N PRO A 191 28.57 3.48 -23.73
CA PRO A 191 28.46 3.93 -25.10
C PRO A 191 28.28 2.73 -26.03
N GLY A 192 27.35 2.86 -26.97
CA GLY A 192 27.15 1.96 -28.10
C GLY A 192 27.51 2.65 -29.41
N GLY A 193 27.30 2.01 -30.52
CA GLY A 193 27.55 2.55 -31.85
C GLY A 193 28.58 1.78 -32.66
N GLU A 194 29.04 2.38 -33.71
CA GLU A 194 29.95 1.73 -34.68
C GLU A 194 31.25 1.30 -34.01
N GLY A 195 31.63 0.03 -34.14
CA GLY A 195 32.79 -0.56 -33.49
C GLY A 195 32.60 -1.06 -32.07
N GLN A 196 31.43 -0.80 -31.47
CA GLN A 196 31.06 -1.32 -30.13
C GLN A 196 30.26 -2.62 -30.25
N ASN A 197 30.41 -3.49 -29.26
CA ASN A 197 29.65 -4.71 -29.14
C ASN A 197 29.23 -4.95 -27.67
N ALA A 198 28.34 -5.89 -27.41
CA ALA A 198 27.84 -6.16 -26.08
C ALA A 198 28.96 -6.52 -25.08
N ALA A 199 30.04 -7.19 -25.53
CA ALA A 199 31.16 -7.54 -24.66
C ALA A 199 32.03 -6.31 -24.33
N SER A 200 32.28 -5.42 -25.31
CA SER A 200 33.03 -4.17 -25.05
C SER A 200 32.24 -3.22 -24.14
N ALA A 201 30.92 -3.19 -24.28
CA ALA A 201 30.05 -2.42 -23.40
C ALA A 201 30.08 -2.95 -21.94
N ALA A 202 30.03 -4.27 -21.74
CA ALA A 202 30.20 -4.88 -20.43
C ALA A 202 31.55 -4.50 -19.82
N GLN A 203 32.63 -4.56 -20.60
CA GLN A 203 33.97 -4.21 -20.16
C GLN A 203 34.09 -2.72 -19.80
N ALA A 204 33.50 -1.82 -20.62
CA ALA A 204 33.50 -0.38 -20.35
C ALA A 204 32.76 -0.03 -19.04
N ALA A 205 31.78 -0.85 -18.64
CA ALA A 205 31.09 -0.73 -17.38
C ALA A 205 31.76 -1.46 -16.21
N GLY A 206 32.99 -1.96 -16.39
CA GLY A 206 33.77 -2.66 -15.35
C GLY A 206 33.29 -4.09 -15.09
N GLN A 207 32.46 -4.67 -15.99
CA GLN A 207 31.99 -6.04 -15.88
C GLN A 207 32.86 -7.01 -16.70
N ASN A 208 32.66 -8.31 -16.49
CA ASN A 208 33.36 -9.31 -17.28
C ASN A 208 32.81 -9.30 -18.73
N PRO A 209 33.67 -9.22 -19.77
CA PRO A 209 33.21 -9.30 -21.16
C PRO A 209 32.43 -10.57 -21.52
N ARG A 210 32.57 -11.64 -20.71
CA ARG A 210 31.81 -12.89 -20.87
C ARG A 210 30.33 -12.75 -20.54
N ASP A 211 29.95 -11.66 -19.82
CA ASP A 211 28.56 -11.38 -19.42
C ASP A 211 27.77 -10.67 -20.54
N TRP A 212 28.32 -10.62 -21.74
CA TRP A 212 27.74 -9.96 -22.92
C TRP A 212 26.30 -10.39 -23.24
N ARG A 213 25.91 -11.64 -22.86
CA ARG A 213 24.53 -12.10 -23.05
C ARG A 213 23.54 -11.29 -22.27
N GLY A 214 23.83 -10.98 -21.00
CA GLY A 214 22.98 -10.14 -20.18
C GLY A 214 22.81 -8.73 -20.76
N VAL A 215 23.87 -8.18 -21.36
CA VAL A 215 23.80 -6.88 -22.06
C VAL A 215 22.96 -7.01 -23.33
N ALA A 216 23.13 -8.07 -24.11
CA ALA A 216 22.37 -8.29 -25.33
C ALA A 216 20.86 -8.47 -25.04
N ASP A 217 20.53 -9.29 -24.05
CA ASP A 217 19.15 -9.56 -23.64
C ASP A 217 18.45 -8.30 -23.12
N LEU A 218 19.15 -7.50 -22.27
CA LEU A 218 18.59 -6.27 -21.70
C LEU A 218 18.29 -5.20 -22.75
N ASN A 219 19.08 -5.18 -23.84
CA ASN A 219 18.92 -4.22 -24.93
C ASN A 219 18.20 -4.79 -26.15
N ALA A 220 17.69 -6.01 -26.07
CA ALA A 220 17.03 -6.73 -27.19
C ALA A 220 17.86 -6.71 -28.48
N LEU A 221 19.17 -7.01 -28.35
CA LEU A 221 20.07 -7.02 -29.50
C LEU A 221 19.97 -8.34 -30.28
N ASP A 222 19.52 -8.29 -31.50
CA ASP A 222 19.50 -9.46 -32.41
C ASP A 222 20.92 -9.93 -32.75
N ASN A 223 21.86 -8.98 -32.83
CA ASN A 223 23.26 -9.30 -33.06
C ASN A 223 24.16 -8.62 -32.01
N PRO A 224 24.69 -9.36 -31.04
CA PRO A 224 25.49 -8.78 -29.96
C PRO A 224 26.87 -8.28 -30.41
N ARG A 225 27.30 -8.57 -31.66
CA ARG A 225 28.58 -8.12 -32.23
C ARG A 225 28.50 -6.74 -32.84
N PHE A 226 27.32 -6.27 -33.18
CA PHE A 226 27.09 -4.97 -33.79
C PHE A 226 25.94 -4.27 -33.04
N THR A 227 26.23 -3.11 -32.48
CA THR A 227 25.22 -2.33 -31.78
C THR A 227 24.87 -1.11 -32.63
N ALA A 228 23.62 -1.04 -33.08
CA ALA A 228 23.08 0.13 -33.76
C ALA A 228 22.66 1.22 -32.76
N LEU A 229 22.62 0.90 -31.47
CA LEU A 229 22.19 1.81 -30.40
C LEU A 229 23.35 2.72 -29.97
N GLY A 230 23.09 4.03 -29.83
CA GLY A 230 24.08 4.99 -29.34
C GLY A 230 24.44 4.83 -27.88
N THR A 231 23.59 4.16 -27.09
CA THR A 231 23.78 3.86 -25.66
C THR A 231 23.22 2.50 -25.35
N LEU A 232 23.94 1.73 -24.57
CA LEU A 232 23.54 0.40 -24.10
C LEU A 232 23.28 0.40 -22.60
N LEU A 233 22.22 -0.27 -22.19
CA LEU A 233 21.93 -0.59 -20.79
C LEU A 233 22.80 -1.77 -20.36
N ILE A 234 23.48 -1.63 -19.23
CA ILE A 234 24.32 -2.68 -18.67
C ILE A 234 23.59 -3.29 -17.46
N PRO A 235 23.33 -4.61 -17.45
CA PRO A 235 22.76 -5.25 -16.29
C PRO A 235 23.72 -5.12 -15.11
N LEU A 236 23.16 -4.99 -13.93
CA LEU A 236 23.97 -4.98 -12.72
C LEU A 236 24.62 -6.33 -12.56
N GLY A 237 25.94 -6.34 -12.49
CA GLY A 237 26.73 -7.54 -12.30
C GLY A 237 26.28 -8.25 -11.03
N GLY A 238 25.75 -9.47 -11.16
CA GLY A 238 25.56 -10.36 -10.01
C GLY A 238 26.92 -10.71 -9.44
N ARG A 239 27.17 -10.33 -8.19
CA ARG A 239 28.23 -10.92 -7.38
C ARG A 239 27.85 -12.31 -6.93
#